data_918872cf16d0e6aeb4bdeaf1084dda08
#
_entry.id   918872cf16d0e6aeb4bdeaf1084dda08
#
_cell.length_a   1.000
_cell.length_b   1.000
_cell.length_c   1.000
_cell.angle_alpha   90.00
_cell.angle_beta   90.00
_cell.angle_gamma   90.00
#
_symmetry.space_group_name_H-M   'P 1'
#
loop_
_entity.id
_entity.type
_entity.pdbx_description
1 polymer ?
#
loop_
_entity_poly.entity_id
_entity_poly.type
_entity_poly.pdbx_seq_one_letter_code
_entity_poly.pdbx_strand_id
1 'polypeptide(L)'
;AKGKKTARERLDLLFDTGTFEEIGRFQGGNIAGGNAGAAVITGFGQVYGRKVAVYAQDFSVKGGTLGTAEGEKICRLMDMAIDLKVPIVAIVDSGGARIQEGVAALTQYGRIFRKTCEASGFVPQLSLILGPCAGGAVYCPALTDLIIMTRENSNMFVTGPDVVKASTGETISMADLGGGEVHNRVSGVAHYLGEDES
;
A
#
# COMPACT_ATOMS: atom_id res chain seq x y z
N ALA A 1 -4.60 -18.78 -6.82
CA ALA A 1 -3.68 -17.66 -6.84
C ALA A 1 -3.15 -17.48 -8.27
N LYS A 2 -3.45 -16.37 -8.92
CA LYS A 2 -3.13 -16.05 -10.32
C LYS A 2 -1.73 -15.42 -10.43
N GLY A 3 -0.66 -16.13 -10.01
CA GLY A 3 0.71 -15.59 -10.09
C GLY A 3 1.04 -14.42 -9.14
N LYS A 4 0.08 -13.94 -8.37
CA LYS A 4 0.24 -12.83 -7.43
C LYS A 4 1.01 -13.27 -6.19
N LYS A 5 2.03 -12.53 -5.81
CA LYS A 5 2.86 -12.81 -4.62
C LYS A 5 2.17 -12.33 -3.33
N THR A 6 2.47 -12.99 -2.23
CA THR A 6 2.09 -12.55 -0.89
C THR A 6 2.92 -11.34 -0.45
N ALA A 7 2.47 -10.63 0.59
CA ALA A 7 3.25 -9.52 1.15
C ALA A 7 4.66 -9.97 1.59
N ARG A 8 4.80 -11.18 2.16
CA ARG A 8 6.11 -11.69 2.59
C ARG A 8 7.03 -12.02 1.41
N GLU A 9 6.54 -12.69 0.37
CA GLU A 9 7.31 -12.97 -0.84
C GLU A 9 7.79 -11.68 -1.52
N ARG A 10 6.98 -10.61 -1.49
CA ARG A 10 7.38 -9.29 -1.99
C ARG A 10 8.50 -8.66 -1.17
N LEU A 11 8.46 -8.82 0.15
CA LEU A 11 9.54 -8.35 1.03
C LEU A 11 10.84 -9.14 0.82
N ASP A 12 10.74 -10.45 0.61
CA ASP A 12 11.89 -11.30 0.31
C ASP A 12 12.55 -10.94 -1.04
N LEU A 13 11.77 -10.44 -2.00
CA LEU A 13 12.29 -9.94 -3.28
C LEU A 13 12.88 -8.53 -3.17
N LEU A 14 12.32 -7.68 -2.32
CA LEU A 14 12.74 -6.30 -2.18
C LEU A 14 14.07 -6.18 -1.44
N PHE A 15 14.27 -6.97 -0.37
CA PHE A 15 15.38 -6.79 0.54
C PHE A 15 16.53 -7.76 0.29
N ASP A 16 17.72 -7.29 0.60
CA ASP A 16 18.92 -8.11 0.69
C ASP A 16 18.67 -9.25 1.68
N THR A 17 19.08 -10.46 1.33
CA THR A 17 18.76 -11.69 2.09
C THR A 17 19.12 -11.56 3.58
N GLY A 18 18.14 -11.84 4.43
CA GLY A 18 18.32 -11.87 5.89
C GLY A 18 18.42 -10.50 6.57
N THR A 19 18.18 -9.41 5.85
CA THR A 19 18.28 -8.04 6.43
C THR A 19 16.95 -7.49 6.94
N PHE A 20 15.82 -8.13 6.61
CA PHE A 20 14.50 -7.63 7.01
C PHE A 20 14.21 -7.87 8.49
N GLU A 21 13.94 -6.80 9.20
CA GLU A 21 13.54 -6.77 10.61
C GLU A 21 12.10 -6.27 10.74
N GLU A 22 11.16 -7.18 11.05
CA GLU A 22 9.75 -6.85 11.20
C GLU A 22 9.47 -6.16 12.53
N ILE A 23 8.76 -5.04 12.50
CA ILE A 23 8.27 -4.34 13.70
C ILE A 23 6.75 -4.48 13.82
N GLY A 24 6.23 -4.50 15.06
CA GLY A 24 4.79 -4.60 15.33
C GLY A 24 4.17 -5.94 14.89
N ARG A 25 4.94 -7.02 14.82
CA ARG A 25 4.50 -8.35 14.37
C ARG A 25 3.29 -8.90 15.10
N PHE A 26 3.15 -8.58 16.39
CA PHE A 26 2.06 -9.06 17.24
C PHE A 26 0.95 -8.02 17.45
N GLN A 27 1.05 -6.85 16.86
CA GLN A 27 0.01 -5.82 16.96
C GLN A 27 -1.26 -6.27 16.23
N GLY A 28 -2.42 -6.07 16.84
CA GLY A 28 -3.73 -6.50 16.31
C GLY A 28 -4.18 -7.89 16.78
N GLY A 29 -3.31 -8.69 17.40
CA GLY A 29 -3.64 -10.04 17.88
C GLY A 29 -4.63 -10.10 19.06
N ASN A 30 -4.83 -9.00 19.79
CA ASN A 30 -5.74 -8.92 20.94
C ASN A 30 -7.18 -8.52 20.57
N ILE A 31 -7.45 -8.24 19.30
CA ILE A 31 -8.80 -7.90 18.83
C ILE A 31 -9.53 -9.21 18.52
N ALA A 32 -10.72 -9.42 19.05
CA ALA A 32 -11.52 -10.62 18.80
C ALA A 32 -11.61 -10.91 17.28
N GLY A 33 -11.10 -12.05 16.85
CA GLY A 33 -10.97 -12.42 15.44
C GLY A 33 -9.84 -11.71 14.69
N GLY A 34 -8.92 -11.00 15.37
CA GLY A 34 -7.75 -10.36 14.78
C GLY A 34 -6.63 -11.36 14.46
N ASN A 35 -5.95 -11.17 13.35
CA ASN A 35 -4.72 -11.89 13.03
C ASN A 35 -3.53 -11.18 13.69
N ALA A 36 -2.59 -11.94 14.20
CA ALA A 36 -1.33 -11.39 14.67
C ALA A 36 -0.63 -10.64 13.50
N GLY A 37 -0.22 -9.38 13.75
CA GLY A 37 0.38 -8.54 12.73
C GLY A 37 -0.60 -7.74 11.87
N ALA A 38 -1.91 -7.95 12.02
CA ALA A 38 -2.95 -7.31 11.23
C ALA A 38 -2.77 -7.52 9.70
N ALA A 39 -3.42 -6.70 8.85
CA ALA A 39 -3.34 -6.82 7.39
C ALA A 39 -2.18 -6.00 6.78
N VAL A 40 -1.15 -5.69 7.57
CA VAL A 40 0.03 -4.97 7.11
C VAL A 40 1.29 -5.47 7.82
N ILE A 41 2.34 -5.69 7.05
CA ILE A 41 3.69 -5.99 7.55
C ILE A 41 4.48 -4.69 7.52
N THR A 42 5.16 -4.35 8.61
CA THR A 42 5.98 -3.15 8.72
C THR A 42 7.37 -3.51 9.24
N GLY A 43 8.39 -2.85 8.74
CA GLY A 43 9.77 -3.13 9.18
C GLY A 43 10.81 -2.34 8.43
N PHE A 44 12.07 -2.71 8.67
CA PHE A 44 13.24 -2.16 8.01
C PHE A 44 14.05 -3.29 7.39
N GLY A 45 14.74 -2.99 6.31
CA GLY A 45 15.68 -3.90 5.67
C GLY A 45 16.69 -3.13 4.86
N GLN A 46 17.55 -3.84 4.12
CA GLN A 46 18.50 -3.23 3.22
C GLN A 46 18.16 -3.53 1.77
N VAL A 47 18.33 -2.55 0.91
CA VAL A 47 18.26 -2.67 -0.54
C VAL A 47 19.60 -2.20 -1.09
N TYR A 48 20.39 -3.12 -1.65
CA TYR A 48 21.78 -2.87 -2.05
C TYR A 48 22.61 -2.22 -0.92
N GLY A 49 22.48 -2.76 0.29
CA GLY A 49 23.18 -2.28 1.49
C GLY A 49 22.65 -0.97 2.08
N ARG A 50 21.60 -0.36 1.52
CA ARG A 50 21.01 0.88 2.02
C ARG A 50 19.76 0.59 2.83
N LYS A 51 19.66 1.16 4.03
CA LYS A 51 18.52 0.98 4.92
C LYS A 51 17.25 1.63 4.34
N VAL A 52 16.16 0.89 4.36
CA VAL A 52 14.85 1.30 3.85
C VAL A 52 13.77 0.88 4.85
N ALA A 53 12.79 1.74 5.09
CA ALA A 53 11.57 1.42 5.80
C ALA A 53 10.50 0.92 4.82
N VAL A 54 9.72 -0.09 5.20
CA VAL A 54 8.67 -0.64 4.35
C VAL A 54 7.39 -0.90 5.14
N TYR A 55 6.26 -0.60 4.52
CA TYR A 55 5.00 -1.24 4.89
C TYR A 55 4.41 -1.96 3.68
N ALA A 56 3.99 -3.21 3.88
CA ALA A 56 3.41 -4.05 2.85
C ALA A 56 2.02 -4.52 3.28
N GLN A 57 1.00 -4.14 2.54
CA GLN A 57 -0.36 -4.60 2.78
C GLN A 57 -0.52 -6.04 2.34
N ASP A 58 -1.18 -6.84 3.18
CA ASP A 58 -1.42 -8.26 2.93
C ASP A 58 -2.87 -8.49 2.54
N PHE A 59 -3.11 -8.64 1.25
CA PHE A 59 -4.45 -8.86 0.71
C PHE A 59 -5.10 -10.16 1.21
N SER A 60 -4.30 -11.16 1.63
CA SER A 60 -4.81 -12.41 2.19
C SER A 60 -5.52 -12.23 3.52
N VAL A 61 -5.22 -11.12 4.22
CA VAL A 61 -5.83 -10.75 5.50
C VAL A 61 -6.87 -9.65 5.27
N LYS A 62 -8.14 -10.00 5.34
CA LYS A 62 -9.26 -9.04 5.20
C LYS A 62 -9.17 -8.14 3.95
N GLY A 63 -8.63 -8.66 2.83
CA GLY A 63 -8.47 -7.90 1.58
C GLY A 63 -7.46 -6.75 1.69
N GLY A 64 -6.48 -6.84 2.59
CA GLY A 64 -5.50 -5.77 2.81
C GLY A 64 -6.11 -4.45 3.33
N THR A 65 -7.37 -4.49 3.79
CA THR A 65 -8.07 -3.26 4.19
C THR A 65 -7.48 -2.63 5.42
N LEU A 66 -7.45 -1.30 5.44
CA LEU A 66 -6.92 -0.50 6.54
C LEU A 66 -7.97 -0.35 7.64
N GLY A 67 -7.63 -0.79 8.83
CA GLY A 67 -8.31 -0.51 10.08
C GLY A 67 -7.40 0.22 11.07
N THR A 68 -7.81 0.29 12.32
CA THR A 68 -7.08 1.00 13.38
C THR A 68 -5.68 0.44 13.60
N ALA A 69 -5.55 -0.88 13.72
CA ALA A 69 -4.28 -1.54 13.98
C ALA A 69 -3.27 -1.33 12.84
N GLU A 70 -3.74 -1.46 11.60
CA GLU A 70 -2.92 -1.24 10.40
C GLU A 70 -2.42 0.21 10.34
N GLY A 71 -3.32 1.17 10.56
CA GLY A 71 -2.97 2.59 10.53
C GLY A 71 -1.96 2.98 11.60
N GLU A 72 -2.11 2.46 12.82
CA GLU A 72 -1.15 2.68 13.90
C GLU A 72 0.24 2.12 13.58
N LYS A 73 0.30 0.91 13.00
CA LYS A 73 1.56 0.30 12.57
C LYS A 73 2.26 1.15 11.52
N ILE A 74 1.53 1.57 10.48
CA ILE A 74 2.07 2.40 9.39
C ILE A 74 2.57 3.74 9.94
N CYS A 75 1.75 4.45 10.73
CA CYS A 75 2.15 5.73 11.30
C CYS A 75 3.40 5.62 12.17
N ARG A 76 3.48 4.58 13.02
CA ARG A 76 4.67 4.33 13.84
C ARG A 76 5.91 4.07 12.99
N LEU A 77 5.80 3.26 11.92
CA LEU A 77 6.91 3.05 10.99
C LEU A 77 7.37 4.36 10.36
N MET A 78 6.42 5.19 9.90
CA MET A 78 6.74 6.47 9.26
C MET A 78 7.44 7.43 10.21
N ASP A 79 7.01 7.52 11.48
CA ASP A 79 7.71 8.30 12.50
C ASP A 79 9.17 7.86 12.64
N MET A 80 9.38 6.54 12.78
CA MET A 80 10.74 5.98 12.90
C MET A 80 11.56 6.23 11.63
N ALA A 81 10.98 6.13 10.44
CA ALA A 81 11.68 6.36 9.17
C ALA A 81 12.11 7.84 9.02
N ILE A 82 11.24 8.77 9.42
CA ILE A 82 11.55 10.22 9.44
C ILE A 82 12.70 10.49 10.41
N ASP A 83 12.64 9.97 11.63
CA ASP A 83 13.68 10.16 12.65
C ASP A 83 15.04 9.59 12.20
N LEU A 84 15.02 8.42 11.55
CA LEU A 84 16.22 7.76 11.03
C LEU A 84 16.68 8.32 9.68
N LYS A 85 15.88 9.18 9.04
CA LYS A 85 16.14 9.76 7.70
C LYS A 85 16.36 8.69 6.63
N VAL A 86 15.54 7.67 6.62
CA VAL A 86 15.59 6.57 5.65
C VAL A 86 14.38 6.62 4.70
N PRO A 87 14.54 6.19 3.43
CA PRO A 87 13.43 6.10 2.49
C PRO A 87 12.29 5.22 2.99
N ILE A 88 11.07 5.54 2.56
CA ILE A 88 9.86 4.78 2.85
C ILE A 88 9.36 4.13 1.57
N VAL A 89 9.16 2.83 1.60
CA VAL A 89 8.53 2.06 0.51
C VAL A 89 7.17 1.55 0.98
N ALA A 90 6.13 1.89 0.22
CA ALA A 90 4.77 1.41 0.41
C ALA A 90 4.47 0.31 -0.62
N ILE A 91 4.23 -0.92 -0.20
CA ILE A 91 3.71 -1.99 -1.07
C ILE A 91 2.20 -2.03 -0.85
N VAL A 92 1.46 -1.57 -1.86
CA VAL A 92 0.01 -1.38 -1.78
C VAL A 92 -0.73 -2.52 -2.47
N ASP A 93 -1.61 -3.15 -1.70
CA ASP A 93 -2.47 -4.23 -2.13
C ASP A 93 -3.71 -4.26 -1.23
N SER A 94 -4.67 -3.37 -1.51
CA SER A 94 -5.74 -3.05 -0.55
C SER A 94 -7.06 -2.68 -1.21
N GLY A 95 -8.12 -3.23 -0.65
CA GLY A 95 -9.49 -2.81 -0.96
C GLY A 95 -9.91 -1.47 -0.32
N GLY A 96 -9.01 -0.75 0.37
CA GLY A 96 -9.32 0.55 0.97
C GLY A 96 -9.61 0.50 2.47
N ALA A 97 -10.49 1.39 2.95
CA ALA A 97 -10.86 1.46 4.35
C ALA A 97 -11.67 0.23 4.78
N ARG A 98 -11.40 -0.28 5.97
CA ARG A 98 -12.19 -1.36 6.57
C ARG A 98 -13.56 -0.82 7.01
N ILE A 99 -14.58 -1.12 6.23
CA ILE A 99 -15.95 -0.60 6.41
C ILE A 99 -16.50 -0.94 7.81
N GLN A 100 -16.17 -2.11 8.33
CA GLN A 100 -16.63 -2.59 9.65
C GLN A 100 -16.11 -1.75 10.82
N GLU A 101 -15.03 -1.00 10.62
CA GLU A 101 -14.48 -0.08 11.62
C GLU A 101 -14.96 1.38 11.42
N GLY A 102 -15.73 1.64 10.38
CA GLY A 102 -16.38 2.93 10.14
C GLY A 102 -15.41 4.12 10.13
N VAL A 103 -15.75 5.16 10.90
CA VAL A 103 -14.97 6.41 10.98
C VAL A 103 -13.56 6.18 11.53
N ALA A 104 -13.35 5.17 12.38
CA ALA A 104 -12.02 4.85 12.92
C ALA A 104 -11.01 4.50 11.80
N ALA A 105 -11.44 3.71 10.81
CA ALA A 105 -10.61 3.40 9.65
C ALA A 105 -10.28 4.65 8.81
N LEU A 106 -11.25 5.54 8.59
CA LEU A 106 -11.04 6.80 7.87
C LEU A 106 -10.07 7.73 8.62
N THR A 107 -10.18 7.77 9.96
CA THR A 107 -9.24 8.53 10.79
C THR A 107 -7.79 8.06 10.59
N GLN A 108 -7.57 6.76 10.43
CA GLN A 108 -6.22 6.23 10.18
C GLN A 108 -5.68 6.66 8.81
N TYR A 109 -6.51 6.68 7.77
CA TYR A 109 -6.09 7.27 6.49
C TYR A 109 -5.68 8.73 6.64
N GLY A 110 -6.47 9.54 7.35
CA GLY A 110 -6.11 10.94 7.63
C GLY A 110 -4.76 11.09 8.35
N ARG A 111 -4.47 10.19 9.30
CA ARG A 111 -3.16 10.16 9.98
C ARG A 111 -2.02 9.80 9.03
N ILE A 112 -2.22 8.80 8.16
CA ILE A 112 -1.21 8.40 7.16
C ILE A 112 -0.98 9.55 6.17
N PHE A 113 -2.02 10.20 5.65
CA PHE A 113 -1.89 11.37 4.76
C PHE A 113 -1.05 12.47 5.40
N ARG A 114 -1.34 12.80 6.65
CA ARG A 114 -0.56 13.77 7.42
C ARG A 114 0.92 13.37 7.49
N LYS A 115 1.22 12.10 7.84
CA LYS A 115 2.59 11.60 7.91
C LYS A 115 3.29 11.62 6.56
N THR A 116 2.59 11.28 5.48
CA THR A 116 3.12 11.37 4.12
C THR A 116 3.50 12.81 3.78
N CYS A 117 2.65 13.79 4.13
CA CYS A 117 2.97 15.20 3.94
C CYS A 117 4.15 15.67 4.82
N GLU A 118 4.21 15.24 6.08
CA GLU A 118 5.35 15.55 6.97
C GLU A 118 6.67 14.97 6.46
N ALA A 119 6.65 13.81 5.81
CA ALA A 119 7.82 13.17 5.21
C ALA A 119 8.23 13.75 3.86
N SER A 120 7.32 14.43 3.17
CA SER A 120 7.54 14.98 1.82
C SER A 120 8.68 16.00 1.81
N GLY A 121 9.63 15.81 0.88
CA GLY A 121 10.84 16.64 0.79
C GLY A 121 11.87 16.37 1.88
N PHE A 122 11.58 15.47 2.83
CA PHE A 122 12.48 15.13 3.92
C PHE A 122 13.10 13.73 3.78
N VAL A 123 12.30 12.75 3.46
CA VAL A 123 12.74 11.40 3.09
C VAL A 123 12.05 10.95 1.81
N PRO A 124 12.73 10.22 0.91
CA PRO A 124 12.11 9.68 -0.29
C PRO A 124 10.96 8.72 0.03
N GLN A 125 9.86 8.84 -0.70
CA GLN A 125 8.67 8.00 -0.54
C GLN A 125 8.29 7.35 -1.88
N LEU A 126 8.27 6.03 -1.92
CA LEU A 126 7.95 5.24 -3.10
C LEU A 126 6.72 4.38 -2.84
N SER A 127 5.80 4.35 -3.81
CA SER A 127 4.63 3.47 -3.78
C SER A 127 4.71 2.42 -4.89
N LEU A 128 4.71 1.15 -4.49
CA LEU A 128 4.62 0.00 -5.38
C LEU A 128 3.18 -0.52 -5.33
N ILE A 129 2.43 -0.33 -6.41
CA ILE A 129 1.07 -0.83 -6.50
C ILE A 129 1.12 -2.23 -7.11
N LEU A 130 0.93 -3.24 -6.28
CA LEU A 130 1.07 -4.65 -6.66
C LEU A 130 -0.25 -5.44 -6.51
N GLY A 131 -1.36 -4.72 -6.56
CA GLY A 131 -2.70 -5.25 -6.45
C GLY A 131 -3.74 -4.15 -6.58
N PRO A 132 -4.98 -4.38 -6.15
CA PRO A 132 -5.97 -3.33 -6.06
C PRO A 132 -5.51 -2.25 -5.09
N CYS A 133 -5.74 -1.00 -5.49
CA CYS A 133 -5.55 0.19 -4.68
C CYS A 133 -6.79 1.05 -4.84
N ALA A 134 -7.78 0.83 -3.96
CA ALA A 134 -9.12 1.38 -4.13
C ALA A 134 -9.54 2.28 -2.96
N GLY A 135 -10.43 3.23 -3.21
CA GLY A 135 -10.99 4.11 -2.20
C GLY A 135 -9.92 4.93 -1.49
N GLY A 136 -9.92 4.91 -0.14
CA GLY A 136 -8.93 5.63 0.67
C GLY A 136 -7.47 5.26 0.40
N ALA A 137 -7.22 4.04 -0.05
CA ALA A 137 -5.86 3.56 -0.35
C ALA A 137 -5.19 4.31 -1.51
N VAL A 138 -5.97 4.85 -2.45
CA VAL A 138 -5.42 5.51 -3.66
C VAL A 138 -4.80 6.88 -3.36
N TYR A 139 -5.24 7.55 -2.31
CA TYR A 139 -4.74 8.89 -1.99
C TYR A 139 -3.31 8.86 -1.44
N CYS A 140 -2.94 7.83 -0.66
CA CYS A 140 -1.59 7.72 -0.12
C CYS A 140 -0.52 7.71 -1.22
N PRO A 141 -0.58 6.82 -2.23
CA PRO A 141 0.36 6.83 -3.34
C PRO A 141 0.43 8.16 -4.09
N ALA A 142 -0.72 8.81 -4.30
CA ALA A 142 -0.77 10.10 -4.98
C ALA A 142 -0.03 11.24 -4.24
N LEU A 143 0.28 11.06 -2.97
CA LEU A 143 1.06 11.99 -2.14
C LEU A 143 2.55 11.62 -2.05
N THR A 144 2.96 10.48 -2.58
CA THR A 144 4.37 10.02 -2.54
C THR A 144 5.15 10.53 -3.76
N ASP A 145 6.49 10.43 -3.70
CA ASP A 145 7.36 10.99 -4.75
C ASP A 145 7.33 10.17 -6.04
N LEU A 146 7.24 8.84 -5.92
CA LEU A 146 7.24 7.93 -7.07
C LEU A 146 6.18 6.85 -6.92
N ILE A 147 5.47 6.58 -8.02
CA ILE A 147 4.50 5.49 -8.13
C ILE A 147 4.97 4.52 -9.21
N ILE A 148 5.06 3.26 -8.85
CA ILE A 148 5.41 2.15 -9.73
C ILE A 148 4.21 1.20 -9.79
N MET A 149 3.78 0.86 -10.97
CA MET A 149 2.68 -0.08 -11.22
C MET A 149 3.15 -1.25 -12.08
N THR A 150 2.40 -2.35 -12.07
CA THR A 150 2.60 -3.49 -12.97
C THR A 150 1.44 -3.60 -13.96
N ARG A 151 1.71 -4.21 -15.14
CA ARG A 151 0.67 -4.42 -16.16
C ARG A 151 -0.41 -5.38 -15.70
N GLU A 152 0.01 -6.47 -15.06
CA GLU A 152 -0.90 -7.59 -14.79
C GLU A 152 -1.81 -7.39 -13.58
N ASN A 153 -1.29 -6.81 -12.50
CA ASN A 153 -1.94 -6.90 -11.19
C ASN A 153 -2.35 -5.55 -10.59
N SER A 154 -1.82 -4.44 -11.10
CA SER A 154 -2.00 -3.13 -10.49
C SER A 154 -3.27 -2.44 -10.97
N ASN A 155 -4.05 -1.93 -10.02
CA ASN A 155 -5.19 -1.09 -10.33
C ASN A 155 -5.30 0.02 -9.29
N MET A 156 -5.43 1.27 -9.74
CA MET A 156 -5.67 2.44 -8.90
C MET A 156 -6.94 3.15 -9.33
N PHE A 157 -7.91 3.28 -8.42
CA PHE A 157 -9.12 4.07 -8.68
C PHE A 157 -9.80 4.49 -7.37
N VAL A 158 -10.44 5.63 -7.37
CA VAL A 158 -11.20 6.10 -6.20
C VAL A 158 -12.39 5.17 -5.94
N THR A 159 -13.05 4.71 -7.01
CA THR A 159 -14.18 3.79 -6.95
C THR A 159 -14.09 2.77 -8.08
N GLY A 160 -14.51 1.53 -7.80
CA GLY A 160 -14.42 0.44 -8.77
C GLY A 160 -15.51 0.48 -9.85
N PRO A 161 -15.41 -0.39 -10.89
CA PRO A 161 -16.33 -0.43 -12.02
C PRO A 161 -17.79 -0.55 -11.65
N ASP A 162 -18.14 -1.32 -10.62
CA ASP A 162 -19.54 -1.51 -10.21
C ASP A 162 -20.17 -0.21 -9.68
N VAL A 163 -19.40 0.60 -8.96
CA VAL A 163 -19.88 1.90 -8.46
C VAL A 163 -19.97 2.92 -9.61
N VAL A 164 -19.03 2.91 -10.55
CA VAL A 164 -19.10 3.71 -11.77
C VAL A 164 -20.39 3.39 -12.52
N LYS A 165 -20.65 2.11 -12.75
CA LYS A 165 -21.89 1.65 -13.43
C LYS A 165 -23.15 2.07 -12.70
N ALA A 166 -23.17 1.97 -11.37
CA ALA A 166 -24.34 2.36 -10.58
C ALA A 166 -24.59 3.88 -10.59
N SER A 167 -23.53 4.70 -10.67
CA SER A 167 -23.66 6.16 -10.61
C SER A 167 -23.82 6.82 -11.98
N THR A 168 -23.15 6.32 -13.01
CA THR A 168 -23.13 6.93 -14.36
C THR A 168 -23.80 6.08 -15.43
N GLY A 169 -24.09 4.79 -15.15
CA GLY A 169 -24.56 3.83 -16.13
C GLY A 169 -23.48 3.28 -17.08
N GLU A 170 -22.25 3.77 -16.97
CA GLU A 170 -21.13 3.36 -17.81
C GLU A 170 -20.56 2.00 -17.37
N THR A 171 -20.31 1.12 -18.35
CA THR A 171 -19.64 -0.17 -18.10
C THR A 171 -18.18 -0.06 -18.55
N ILE A 172 -17.25 -0.19 -17.63
CA ILE A 172 -15.82 -0.10 -17.87
C ILE A 172 -15.09 -1.26 -17.16
N SER A 173 -14.00 -1.76 -17.75
CA SER A 173 -13.18 -2.78 -17.10
C SER A 173 -12.28 -2.18 -16.02
N MET A 174 -11.78 -3.00 -15.09
CA MET A 174 -10.79 -2.54 -14.09
C MET A 174 -9.52 -2.02 -14.74
N ALA A 175 -9.07 -2.66 -15.82
CA ALA A 175 -7.87 -2.26 -16.54
C ALA A 175 -8.05 -0.91 -17.25
N ASP A 176 -9.19 -0.70 -17.89
CA ASP A 176 -9.47 0.57 -18.60
C ASP A 176 -9.78 1.71 -17.63
N LEU A 177 -10.34 1.41 -16.45
CA LEU A 177 -10.65 2.41 -15.43
C LEU A 177 -9.38 2.92 -14.73
N GLY A 178 -8.48 2.02 -14.36
CA GLY A 178 -7.34 2.39 -13.53
C GLY A 178 -6.20 1.37 -13.52
N GLY A 179 -5.99 0.65 -14.62
CA GLY A 179 -4.87 -0.26 -14.78
C GLY A 179 -3.53 0.48 -14.94
N GLY A 180 -2.42 -0.26 -14.80
CA GLY A 180 -1.07 0.30 -14.90
C GLY A 180 -0.79 1.02 -16.21
N GLU A 181 -1.26 0.50 -17.35
CA GLU A 181 -1.13 1.16 -18.66
C GLU A 181 -1.84 2.51 -18.72
N VAL A 182 -3.06 2.58 -18.20
CA VAL A 182 -3.85 3.82 -18.17
C VAL A 182 -3.13 4.88 -17.33
N HIS A 183 -2.66 4.51 -16.15
CA HIS A 183 -1.98 5.45 -15.27
C HIS A 183 -0.59 5.84 -15.72
N ASN A 184 0.10 4.99 -16.46
CA ASN A 184 1.42 5.33 -17.00
C ASN A 184 1.33 6.16 -18.29
N ARG A 185 0.44 5.80 -19.24
CA ARG A 185 0.41 6.40 -20.58
C ARG A 185 -0.61 7.50 -20.77
N VAL A 186 -1.73 7.44 -20.03
CA VAL A 186 -2.85 8.38 -20.24
C VAL A 186 -2.91 9.42 -19.14
N SER A 187 -3.02 9.01 -17.87
CA SER A 187 -3.13 9.96 -16.76
C SER A 187 -1.77 10.51 -16.27
N GLY A 188 -0.68 9.78 -16.51
CA GLY A 188 0.66 10.16 -16.05
C GLY A 188 0.86 10.00 -14.54
N VAL A 189 -0.06 9.36 -13.82
CA VAL A 189 0.03 9.14 -12.37
C VAL A 189 1.11 8.13 -12.02
N ALA A 190 1.25 7.04 -12.80
CA ALA A 190 2.31 6.06 -12.60
C ALA A 190 3.58 6.50 -13.33
N HIS A 191 4.66 6.67 -12.59
CA HIS A 191 5.97 7.06 -13.13
C HIS A 191 6.64 5.91 -13.88
N TYR A 192 6.53 4.69 -13.36
CA TYR A 192 7.12 3.49 -13.94
C TYR A 192 6.09 2.38 -14.07
N LEU A 193 6.23 1.59 -15.14
CA LEU A 193 5.38 0.44 -15.42
C LEU A 193 6.27 -0.79 -15.63
N GLY A 194 6.21 -1.74 -14.68
CA GLY A 194 6.81 -3.06 -14.79
C GLY A 194 5.88 -4.06 -15.49
N GLU A 195 6.43 -5.13 -16.03
CA GLU A 195 5.62 -6.20 -16.63
C GLU A 195 4.89 -7.00 -15.54
N ASP A 196 5.62 -7.41 -14.51
CA ASP A 196 5.12 -8.19 -13.38
C ASP A 196 5.73 -7.74 -12.03
N GLU A 197 5.62 -8.58 -11.00
CA GLU A 197 6.14 -8.32 -9.65
C GLU A 197 7.60 -8.82 -9.43
N SER A 198 8.34 -9.16 -10.50
CA SER A 198 9.71 -9.72 -10.42
C SER A 198 10.79 -8.67 -10.51
#